data_7a212f591cfbfccbbc03ab1b34f33b95
#
_entry.id   7a212f591cfbfccbbc03ab1b34f33b95
#
_cell.length_a   1.000
_cell.length_b   1.000
_cell.length_c   1.000
_cell.angle_alpha   90.00
_cell.angle_beta   90.00
_cell.angle_gamma   90.00
#
_symmetry.space_group_name_H-M   'P 1'
#
loop_
_entity.id
_entity.type
_entity.pdbx_description
1 polymer ?
#
loop_
_entity_poly.entity_id
_entity_poly.type
_entity_poly.pdbx_seq_one_letter_code
_entity_poly.pdbx_strand_id
1 'polypeptide(L)'
;MSTQPSLTLQRRLNATPAKVFRAWTEPAQFMKWMHPGGSDVVSAELDVRVDGRYAIVYRKPDGDEIEVRGQYLEVVPDRKLVFTWNWCYRPEHESQVTLLLEPEGNATWLTLTHERLADDAQCEDHRRGWTDGIDSLERYLT
;
A
#
# COMPACT_ATOMS: atom_id res chain seq x y z
N MET A 1 -25.92 -11.99 6.56
CA MET A 1 -24.98 -10.85 6.56
C MET A 1 -23.71 -11.26 5.82
N SER A 2 -23.43 -10.61 4.72
CA SER A 2 -22.21 -10.94 3.99
C SER A 2 -21.06 -10.09 4.53
N THR A 3 -19.95 -10.74 4.84
CA THR A 3 -18.73 -10.08 5.20
C THR A 3 -17.79 -10.13 4.01
N GLN A 4 -17.32 -8.97 3.60
CA GLN A 4 -16.31 -8.91 2.56
C GLN A 4 -14.97 -9.36 3.14
N PRO A 5 -14.19 -10.13 2.38
CA PRO A 5 -12.91 -10.61 2.89
C PRO A 5 -11.92 -9.47 3.13
N SER A 6 -11.04 -9.70 4.08
CA SER A 6 -9.97 -8.76 4.42
C SER A 6 -8.69 -9.54 4.70
N LEU A 7 -7.57 -8.82 4.66
CA LEU A 7 -6.27 -9.39 5.02
C LEU A 7 -5.55 -8.43 5.94
N THR A 8 -4.69 -8.97 6.79
CA THR A 8 -3.84 -8.18 7.67
C THR A 8 -2.43 -8.77 7.62
N LEU A 9 -1.45 -7.91 7.42
CA LEU A 9 -0.04 -8.25 7.42
C LEU A 9 0.69 -7.41 8.45
N GLN A 10 1.64 -8.01 9.16
CA GLN A 10 2.45 -7.31 10.16
C GLN A 10 3.93 -7.57 9.88
N ARG A 11 4.74 -6.54 10.08
CA ARG A 11 6.18 -6.65 9.89
C ARG A 11 6.93 -5.68 10.80
N ARG A 12 8.01 -6.17 11.42
CA ARG A 12 8.93 -5.29 12.12
C ARG A 12 9.97 -4.79 11.13
N LEU A 13 10.11 -3.47 11.02
CA LEU A 13 11.05 -2.84 10.08
C LEU A 13 12.15 -2.13 10.87
N ASN A 14 13.39 -2.28 10.43
CA ASN A 14 14.56 -1.65 11.07
C ASN A 14 14.74 -0.21 10.61
N ALA A 15 13.72 0.60 10.83
CA ALA A 15 13.73 2.02 10.52
C ALA A 15 12.73 2.72 11.42
N THR A 16 12.94 4.02 11.67
CA THR A 16 12.03 4.81 12.49
C THR A 16 10.68 4.99 11.79
N PRO A 17 9.59 5.21 12.53
CA PRO A 17 8.29 5.49 11.90
C PRO A 17 8.33 6.65 10.90
N ALA A 18 9.11 7.70 11.18
CA ALA A 18 9.23 8.81 10.25
C ALA A 18 9.84 8.37 8.92
N LYS A 19 10.86 7.53 8.97
CA LYS A 19 11.51 7.02 7.77
C LYS A 19 10.59 6.09 6.97
N VAL A 20 9.86 5.23 7.67
CA VAL A 20 8.87 4.34 7.05
C VAL A 20 7.76 5.17 6.42
N PHE A 21 7.25 6.15 7.12
CA PHE A 21 6.17 7.01 6.62
C PHE A 21 6.59 7.72 5.32
N ARG A 22 7.81 8.24 5.26
CA ARG A 22 8.33 8.88 4.05
C ARG A 22 8.42 7.90 2.88
N ALA A 23 8.80 6.65 3.14
CA ALA A 23 8.86 5.64 2.09
C ALA A 23 7.49 5.39 1.45
N TRP A 24 6.41 5.57 2.20
CA TRP A 24 5.03 5.39 1.72
C TRP A 24 4.46 6.65 1.09
N THR A 25 4.98 7.83 1.41
CA THR A 25 4.33 9.10 1.04
C THR A 25 5.12 9.93 0.04
N GLU A 26 6.42 9.68 -0.12
CA GLU A 26 7.23 10.38 -1.13
C GLU A 26 7.27 9.54 -2.41
N PRO A 27 6.77 10.06 -3.53
CA PRO A 27 6.69 9.28 -4.77
C PRO A 27 8.02 8.66 -5.21
N ALA A 28 9.11 9.41 -5.09
CA ALA A 28 10.43 8.91 -5.48
C ALA A 28 10.88 7.71 -4.65
N GLN A 29 10.52 7.68 -3.36
CA GLN A 29 10.83 6.54 -2.50
C GLN A 29 9.87 5.38 -2.74
N PHE A 30 8.57 5.69 -2.82
CA PHE A 30 7.54 4.67 -3.05
C PHE A 30 7.83 3.85 -4.31
N MET A 31 8.24 4.51 -5.38
CA MET A 31 8.54 3.86 -6.67
C MET A 31 9.73 2.90 -6.59
N LYS A 32 10.61 3.06 -5.60
CA LYS A 32 11.81 2.23 -5.48
C LYS A 32 11.54 0.87 -4.85
N TRP A 33 10.52 0.76 -4.01
CA TRP A 33 10.29 -0.50 -3.29
C TRP A 33 8.99 -1.20 -3.67
N MET A 34 8.05 -0.54 -4.30
CA MET A 34 6.74 -1.12 -4.58
C MET A 34 6.76 -1.93 -5.87
N HIS A 35 7.05 -3.23 -5.76
CA HIS A 35 7.19 -4.15 -6.89
C HIS A 35 6.37 -5.43 -6.70
N PRO A 36 5.02 -5.34 -6.58
CA PRO A 36 4.22 -6.55 -6.38
C PRO A 36 4.26 -7.45 -7.62
N GLY A 37 4.54 -8.75 -7.41
CA GLY A 37 4.52 -9.72 -8.49
C GLY A 37 5.51 -9.48 -9.61
N GLY A 38 6.64 -8.81 -9.34
CA GLY A 38 7.63 -8.48 -10.35
C GLY A 38 7.28 -7.29 -11.23
N SER A 39 6.22 -6.55 -10.87
CA SER A 39 5.87 -5.31 -11.57
C SER A 39 6.75 -4.16 -11.14
N ASP A 40 6.73 -3.07 -11.92
CA ASP A 40 7.40 -1.83 -11.58
C ASP A 40 6.38 -0.70 -11.50
N VAL A 41 6.59 0.24 -10.59
CA VAL A 41 5.80 1.47 -10.57
C VAL A 41 6.45 2.43 -11.56
N VAL A 42 5.72 2.81 -12.59
CA VAL A 42 6.23 3.73 -13.63
C VAL A 42 5.75 5.16 -13.41
N SER A 43 4.73 5.36 -12.57
CA SER A 43 4.22 6.67 -12.21
C SER A 43 3.53 6.59 -10.85
N ALA A 44 3.78 7.58 -10.00
CA ALA A 44 3.10 7.70 -8.71
C ALA A 44 2.85 9.18 -8.44
N GLU A 45 1.57 9.54 -8.34
CA GLU A 45 1.15 10.88 -7.96
C GLU A 45 0.44 10.74 -6.61
N LEU A 46 1.00 11.33 -5.57
CA LEU A 46 0.53 11.17 -4.20
C LEU A 46 0.29 12.54 -3.58
N ASP A 47 -0.97 12.90 -3.37
CA ASP A 47 -1.35 14.13 -2.66
C ASP A 47 -1.71 13.75 -1.23
N VAL A 48 -0.70 13.61 -0.36
CA VAL A 48 -0.83 13.02 0.97
C VAL A 48 -1.41 14.02 1.95
N ARG A 49 -2.72 14.12 1.96
CA ARG A 49 -3.51 14.92 2.90
C ARG A 49 -4.91 14.34 2.93
N VAL A 50 -5.66 14.63 3.98
CA VAL A 50 -7.06 14.19 4.05
C VAL A 50 -7.81 14.73 2.83
N ASP A 51 -8.56 13.85 2.17
CA ASP A 51 -9.27 14.10 0.92
C ASP A 51 -8.37 14.30 -0.31
N GLY A 52 -7.04 14.23 -0.15
CA GLY A 52 -6.11 14.23 -1.26
C GLY A 52 -6.22 12.93 -2.06
N ARG A 53 -5.91 12.99 -3.35
CA ARG A 53 -6.02 11.83 -4.23
C ARG A 53 -4.66 11.30 -4.63
N TYR A 54 -4.63 10.02 -5.01
CA TYR A 54 -3.42 9.41 -5.54
C TYR A 54 -3.74 8.57 -6.77
N ALA A 55 -2.72 8.38 -7.61
CA ALA A 55 -2.79 7.50 -8.77
C ALA A 55 -1.42 6.83 -8.94
N ILE A 56 -1.42 5.51 -9.06
CA ILE A 56 -0.21 4.72 -9.21
C ILE A 56 -0.36 3.86 -10.46
N VAL A 57 0.62 3.93 -11.37
CA VAL A 57 0.63 3.10 -12.57
C VAL A 57 1.72 2.05 -12.42
N TYR A 58 1.32 0.79 -12.54
CA TYR A 58 2.21 -0.36 -12.50
C TYR A 58 2.41 -0.90 -13.90
N ARG A 59 3.66 -1.28 -14.24
CA ARG A 59 3.95 -2.04 -15.46
C ARG A 59 4.21 -3.49 -15.05
N LYS A 60 3.37 -4.40 -15.57
CA LYS A 60 3.51 -5.82 -15.29
C LYS A 60 4.67 -6.42 -16.11
N PRO A 61 5.17 -7.62 -15.74
CA PRO A 61 6.26 -8.26 -16.48
C PRO A 61 5.97 -8.47 -17.97
N ASP A 62 4.70 -8.59 -18.35
CA ASP A 62 4.29 -8.74 -19.74
C ASP A 62 4.26 -7.42 -20.52
N GLY A 63 4.52 -6.30 -19.85
CA GLY A 63 4.52 -4.97 -20.45
C GLY A 63 3.22 -4.21 -20.31
N ASP A 64 2.14 -4.84 -19.88
CA ASP A 64 0.84 -4.17 -19.68
C ASP A 64 0.93 -3.24 -18.47
N GLU A 65 0.28 -2.08 -18.61
CA GLU A 65 0.19 -1.11 -17.52
C GLU A 65 -1.21 -1.14 -16.93
N ILE A 66 -1.25 -1.11 -15.60
CA ILE A 66 -2.51 -1.03 -14.85
C ILE A 66 -2.40 0.10 -13.85
N GLU A 67 -3.53 0.75 -13.57
CA GLU A 67 -3.56 1.87 -12.64
C GLU A 67 -4.45 1.56 -11.45
N VAL A 68 -4.00 1.97 -10.25
CA VAL A 68 -4.83 2.01 -9.07
C VAL A 68 -4.97 3.46 -8.64
N ARG A 69 -6.16 3.84 -8.23
CA ARG A 69 -6.48 5.19 -7.76
C ARG A 69 -7.16 5.13 -6.41
N GLY A 70 -7.09 6.22 -5.69
CA GLY A 70 -7.78 6.32 -4.42
C GLY A 70 -7.71 7.70 -3.83
N GLN A 71 -8.18 7.77 -2.60
CA GLN A 71 -8.27 9.00 -1.83
C GLN A 71 -7.81 8.73 -0.41
N TYR A 72 -7.03 9.64 0.16
CA TYR A 72 -6.62 9.51 1.56
C TYR A 72 -7.78 9.94 2.45
N LEU A 73 -8.19 9.05 3.35
CA LEU A 73 -9.28 9.31 4.30
C LEU A 73 -8.74 9.80 5.63
N GLU A 74 -7.54 9.36 6.01
CA GLU A 74 -6.92 9.74 7.27
C GLU A 74 -5.41 9.79 7.07
N VAL A 75 -4.78 10.84 7.56
CA VAL A 75 -3.32 11.02 7.48
C VAL A 75 -2.84 11.51 8.85
N VAL A 76 -2.13 10.64 9.57
CA VAL A 76 -1.49 10.99 10.84
C VAL A 76 0.01 10.79 10.63
N PRO A 77 0.78 11.86 10.50
CA PRO A 77 2.21 11.75 10.19
C PRO A 77 2.94 10.79 11.12
N ASP A 78 3.71 9.89 10.53
CA ASP A 78 4.54 8.89 11.19
C ASP A 78 3.76 7.83 11.98
N ARG A 79 2.43 7.76 11.82
CA ARG A 79 1.59 6.83 12.58
C ARG A 79 0.57 6.08 11.76
N LYS A 80 -0.13 6.75 10.83
CA LYS A 80 -1.30 6.14 10.21
C LYS A 80 -1.64 6.74 8.86
N LEU A 81 -1.98 5.87 7.91
CA LEU A 81 -2.60 6.25 6.64
C LEU A 81 -3.82 5.37 6.43
N VAL A 82 -4.93 5.98 6.05
CA VAL A 82 -6.11 5.24 5.57
C VAL A 82 -6.43 5.77 4.20
N PHE A 83 -6.54 4.88 3.22
CA PHE A 83 -6.84 5.29 1.86
C PHE A 83 -7.68 4.25 1.14
N THR A 84 -8.47 4.72 0.16
CA THR A 84 -9.27 3.84 -0.68
C THR A 84 -8.40 3.25 -1.78
N TRP A 85 -8.88 2.16 -2.39
CA TRP A 85 -8.12 1.39 -3.39
C TRP A 85 -9.04 0.92 -4.49
N ASN A 86 -8.89 1.52 -5.69
CA ASN A 86 -9.71 1.20 -6.85
C ASN A 86 -8.82 0.87 -8.04
N TRP A 87 -8.92 -0.35 -8.55
CA TRP A 87 -8.25 -0.74 -9.77
C TRP A 87 -8.98 -0.19 -10.98
N CYS A 88 -8.26 0.25 -12.01
CA CYS A 88 -8.84 0.80 -13.23
C CYS A 88 -9.75 -0.20 -13.97
N TYR A 89 -9.47 -1.49 -13.84
CA TYR A 89 -10.29 -2.54 -14.47
C TYR A 89 -11.52 -2.93 -13.64
N ARG A 90 -11.67 -2.35 -12.44
CA ARG A 90 -12.83 -2.54 -11.56
C ARG A 90 -13.19 -1.24 -10.87
N PRO A 91 -13.51 -0.19 -11.64
CA PRO A 91 -13.73 1.13 -11.05
C PRO A 91 -14.93 1.19 -10.11
N GLU A 92 -15.89 0.27 -10.25
CA GLU A 92 -17.09 0.20 -9.40
C GLU A 92 -16.81 -0.40 -8.03
N HIS A 93 -15.66 -1.07 -7.85
CA HIS A 93 -15.34 -1.72 -6.58
C HIS A 93 -14.26 -0.93 -5.83
N GLU A 94 -14.62 -0.41 -4.67
CA GLU A 94 -13.70 0.32 -3.80
C GLU A 94 -13.39 -0.52 -2.58
N SER A 95 -12.11 -0.76 -2.34
CA SER A 95 -11.62 -1.36 -1.10
C SER A 95 -10.88 -0.31 -0.30
N GLN A 96 -10.41 -0.67 0.89
CA GLN A 96 -9.77 0.28 1.80
C GLN A 96 -8.53 -0.33 2.43
N VAL A 97 -7.47 0.47 2.48
CA VAL A 97 -6.20 0.07 3.11
C VAL A 97 -5.95 0.95 4.32
N THR A 98 -5.59 0.32 5.43
CA THR A 98 -5.14 1.01 6.65
C THR A 98 -3.72 0.59 6.94
N LEU A 99 -2.85 1.59 7.07
CA LEU A 99 -1.45 1.38 7.45
C LEU A 99 -1.24 1.99 8.83
N LEU A 100 -0.80 1.17 9.77
CA LEU A 100 -0.46 1.61 11.13
C LEU A 100 1.04 1.44 11.37
N LEU A 101 1.67 2.46 11.93
CA LEU A 101 3.09 2.46 12.26
C LEU A 101 3.24 2.72 13.76
N GLU A 102 3.78 1.73 14.48
CA GLU A 102 4.01 1.85 15.91
C GLU A 102 5.51 1.84 16.19
N PRO A 103 6.02 2.82 16.96
CA PRO A 103 7.45 2.84 17.27
C PRO A 103 7.80 1.69 18.22
N GLU A 104 8.95 1.09 17.98
CA GLU A 104 9.51 0.04 18.82
C GLU A 104 11.02 0.30 18.92
N GLY A 105 11.41 1.16 19.86
CA GLY A 105 12.78 1.67 19.90
C GLY A 105 13.08 2.46 18.64
N ASN A 106 14.13 2.08 17.92
CA ASN A 106 14.49 2.70 16.63
C ASN A 106 13.86 1.95 15.44
N ALA A 107 13.01 0.97 15.74
CA ALA A 107 12.32 0.19 14.73
C ALA A 107 10.85 0.58 14.66
N THR A 108 10.15 0.02 13.69
CA THR A 108 8.72 0.25 13.49
C THR A 108 8.00 -1.08 13.36
N TRP A 109 6.91 -1.23 14.08
CA TRP A 109 5.97 -2.32 13.88
C TRP A 109 4.92 -1.83 12.90
N LEU A 110 4.89 -2.42 11.73
CA LEU A 110 3.95 -2.06 10.66
C LEU A 110 2.79 -3.05 10.64
N THR A 111 1.57 -2.54 10.61
CA THR A 111 0.37 -3.34 10.41
C THR A 111 -0.38 -2.78 9.20
N LEU A 112 -0.60 -3.62 8.19
CA LEU A 112 -1.36 -3.26 7.01
C LEU A 112 -2.63 -4.11 6.97
N THR A 113 -3.78 -3.45 6.87
CA THR A 113 -5.07 -4.12 6.71
C THR A 113 -5.70 -3.65 5.41
N HIS A 114 -6.06 -4.60 4.55
CA HIS A 114 -6.78 -4.31 3.31
C HIS A 114 -8.14 -4.97 3.42
N GLU A 115 -9.19 -4.18 3.45
CA GLU A 115 -10.54 -4.65 3.72
C GLU A 115 -11.51 -4.29 2.60
N ARG A 116 -12.70 -4.86 2.62
CA ARG A 116 -13.74 -4.66 1.61
C ARG A 116 -13.30 -5.18 0.24
N LEU A 117 -12.56 -6.28 0.25
CA LEU A 117 -12.17 -6.95 -0.99
C LEU A 117 -13.38 -7.70 -1.56
N ALA A 118 -13.40 -7.88 -2.88
CA ALA A 118 -14.58 -8.41 -3.56
C ALA A 118 -14.87 -9.87 -3.21
N ASP A 119 -13.81 -10.69 -3.16
CA ASP A 119 -13.93 -12.13 -2.92
C ASP A 119 -12.60 -12.69 -2.41
N ASP A 120 -12.59 -14.01 -2.12
CA ASP A 120 -11.41 -14.69 -1.60
C ASP A 120 -10.24 -14.70 -2.59
N ALA A 121 -10.53 -14.79 -3.89
CA ALA A 121 -9.48 -14.76 -4.91
C ALA A 121 -8.77 -13.40 -4.92
N GLN A 122 -9.53 -12.31 -4.83
CA GLN A 122 -8.99 -10.96 -4.72
C GLN A 122 -8.15 -10.81 -3.45
N CYS A 123 -8.64 -11.36 -2.34
CA CYS A 123 -7.94 -11.33 -1.07
C CYS A 123 -6.57 -12.00 -1.18
N GLU A 124 -6.50 -13.19 -1.78
CA GLU A 124 -5.24 -13.91 -1.95
C GLU A 124 -4.28 -13.18 -2.89
N ASP A 125 -4.78 -12.61 -3.98
CA ASP A 125 -3.96 -11.85 -4.91
C ASP A 125 -3.34 -10.63 -4.22
N HIS A 126 -4.12 -9.90 -3.44
CA HIS A 126 -3.64 -8.73 -2.71
C HIS A 126 -2.67 -9.12 -1.59
N ARG A 127 -2.93 -10.25 -0.91
CA ARG A 127 -2.00 -10.74 0.11
C ARG A 127 -0.63 -11.00 -0.47
N ARG A 128 -0.57 -11.66 -1.64
CA ARG A 128 0.70 -11.90 -2.32
C ARG A 128 1.39 -10.61 -2.74
N GLY A 129 0.63 -9.69 -3.33
CA GLY A 129 1.16 -8.41 -3.76
C GLY A 129 1.70 -7.57 -2.62
N TRP A 130 0.94 -7.48 -1.52
CA TRP A 130 1.39 -6.74 -0.34
C TRP A 130 2.59 -7.39 0.33
N THR A 131 2.62 -8.74 0.40
CA THR A 131 3.76 -9.46 0.96
C THR A 131 5.03 -9.16 0.16
N ASP A 132 4.95 -9.22 -1.17
CA ASP A 132 6.08 -8.88 -2.03
C ASP A 132 6.52 -7.43 -1.83
N GLY A 133 5.57 -6.52 -1.76
CA GLY A 133 5.86 -5.10 -1.54
C GLY A 133 6.52 -4.84 -0.20
N ILE A 134 6.01 -5.45 0.87
CA ILE A 134 6.57 -5.26 2.21
C ILE A 134 7.95 -5.92 2.32
N ASP A 135 8.17 -7.06 1.69
CA ASP A 135 9.50 -7.67 1.63
C ASP A 135 10.49 -6.73 0.95
N SER A 136 10.08 -6.10 -0.14
CA SER A 136 10.88 -5.13 -0.86
C SER A 136 11.15 -3.88 -0.01
N LEU A 137 10.13 -3.41 0.70
CA LEU A 137 10.26 -2.26 1.61
C LEU A 137 11.28 -2.55 2.70
N GLU A 138 11.24 -3.74 3.28
CA GLU A 138 12.17 -4.14 4.31
C GLU A 138 13.61 -4.08 3.79
N ARG A 139 13.85 -4.58 2.59
CA ARG A 139 15.16 -4.52 1.96
C ARG A 139 15.60 -3.08 1.66
N TYR A 140 14.66 -2.25 1.22
CA TYR A 140 14.92 -0.84 0.92
C TYR A 140 15.34 -0.06 2.17
N LEU A 141 14.77 -0.39 3.31
CA LEU A 141 15.01 0.32 4.57
C LEU A 141 16.23 -0.18 5.36
N THR A 142 16.82 -1.28 4.96
CA THR A 142 18.04 -1.81 5.64
C THR A 142 19.31 -1.24 5.10
#